data_aaa19c1100c502d3e8c89fb328709ea2
#
_entry.id   aaa19c1100c502d3e8c89fb328709ea2
#
_cell.length_a   1.000
_cell.length_b   1.000
_cell.length_c   1.000
_cell.angle_alpha   90.00
_cell.angle_beta   90.00
_cell.angle_gamma   90.00
#
_symmetry.space_group_name_H-M   'P 1'
#
loop_
_entity.id
_entity.type
_entity.pdbx_description
1 polymer ?
#
loop_
_entity_poly.entity_id
_entity_poly.type
_entity_poly.pdbx_seq_one_letter_code
_entity_poly.pdbx_strand_id
1 'polypeptide(L)'
;MVWLFEGNEIEELPEGCEAFVYLITNKTNGMMYVGKKLARFKVTKQPLKGKTKKRRSTKESDWRDYWGSSDRLKADVERLGPDNFTREVLHFCPSKGIASYLEAREQFERRVLETDDYYNGIINVRIGGSNILKEHLRSIK
;
A
#
# COMPACT_ATOMS: atom_id res chain seq x y z
N MET A 1 -11.70 -5.17 -10.62
CA MET A 1 -10.51 -4.51 -11.17
C MET A 1 -9.28 -5.09 -10.53
N VAL A 2 -8.31 -5.43 -11.33
CA VAL A 2 -7.09 -6.09 -10.86
C VAL A 2 -6.01 -5.08 -10.47
N TRP A 3 -5.05 -5.56 -9.70
CA TRP A 3 -3.80 -4.86 -9.46
C TRP A 3 -2.76 -5.30 -10.48
N LEU A 4 -1.86 -4.40 -10.84
CA LEU A 4 -0.77 -4.67 -11.77
C LEU A 4 0.58 -4.58 -11.06
N PHE A 5 1.54 -5.37 -11.50
CA PHE A 5 2.94 -5.23 -11.12
C PHE A 5 3.80 -5.39 -12.37
N GLU A 6 4.58 -4.36 -12.68
CA GLU A 6 5.40 -4.32 -13.89
C GLU A 6 4.58 -4.61 -15.15
N GLY A 7 3.34 -4.09 -15.19
CA GLY A 7 2.44 -4.25 -16.33
C GLY A 7 1.65 -5.56 -16.37
N ASN A 8 1.90 -6.48 -15.45
CA ASN A 8 1.22 -7.78 -15.41
C ASN A 8 0.18 -7.82 -14.30
N GLU A 9 -0.96 -8.45 -14.56
CA GLU A 9 -1.99 -8.65 -13.56
C GLU A 9 -1.49 -9.57 -12.46
N ILE A 10 -1.80 -9.23 -11.20
CA ILE A 10 -1.51 -10.07 -10.04
C ILE A 10 -2.81 -10.51 -9.39
N GLU A 11 -2.87 -11.77 -9.02
CA GLU A 11 -4.02 -12.35 -8.33
C GLU A 11 -3.73 -12.56 -6.85
N GLU A 12 -2.46 -12.72 -6.50
CA GLU A 12 -2.01 -12.93 -5.14
C GLU A 12 -0.74 -12.13 -4.86
N LEU A 13 -0.53 -11.80 -3.59
CA LEU A 13 0.70 -11.15 -3.14
C LEU A 13 1.80 -12.19 -2.96
N PRO A 14 3.07 -11.83 -3.19
CA PRO A 14 4.18 -12.74 -2.96
C PRO A 14 4.21 -13.23 -1.52
N GLU A 15 4.73 -14.43 -1.31
CA GLU A 15 4.99 -14.96 0.02
C GLU A 15 5.92 -14.02 0.77
N GLY A 16 5.64 -13.79 2.05
CA GLY A 16 6.43 -12.89 2.89
C GLY A 16 6.10 -11.42 2.73
N CYS A 17 5.17 -11.06 1.86
CA CYS A 17 4.74 -9.66 1.71
C CYS A 17 3.83 -9.27 2.88
N GLU A 18 4.28 -8.29 3.69
CA GLU A 18 3.50 -7.76 4.80
C GLU A 18 2.75 -6.48 4.42
N ALA A 19 3.27 -5.75 3.44
CA ALA A 19 2.65 -4.52 2.95
C ALA A 19 3.19 -4.22 1.56
N PHE A 20 2.52 -3.32 0.84
CA PHE A 20 3.02 -2.88 -0.46
C PHE A 20 2.77 -1.39 -0.66
N VAL A 21 3.62 -0.79 -1.47
CA VAL A 21 3.49 0.60 -1.91
C VAL A 21 2.90 0.59 -3.32
N TYR A 22 1.95 1.46 -3.56
CA TYR A 22 1.18 1.43 -4.81
C TYR A 22 1.02 2.82 -5.43
N LEU A 23 0.67 2.80 -6.71
CA LEU A 23 0.30 3.97 -7.49
C LEU A 23 -1.07 3.72 -8.12
N ILE A 24 -2.01 4.63 -7.90
CA ILE A 24 -3.30 4.63 -8.58
C ILE A 24 -3.31 5.80 -9.55
N THR A 25 -3.67 5.54 -10.79
CA THR A 25 -3.72 6.56 -11.85
C THR A 25 -5.13 6.67 -12.41
N ASN A 26 -5.64 7.91 -12.46
CA ASN A 26 -6.87 8.25 -13.15
C ASN A 26 -6.54 8.47 -14.63
N LYS A 27 -6.98 7.56 -15.48
CA LYS A 27 -6.65 7.62 -16.92
C LYS A 27 -7.34 8.77 -17.65
N THR A 28 -8.39 9.34 -17.06
CA THR A 28 -9.13 10.44 -17.73
C THR A 28 -8.41 11.76 -17.64
N ASN A 29 -7.64 12.00 -16.60
CA ASN A 29 -6.94 13.28 -16.38
C ASN A 29 -5.47 13.15 -16.00
N GLY A 30 -4.97 11.93 -15.84
CA GLY A 30 -3.58 11.68 -15.45
C GLY A 30 -3.25 11.89 -13.98
N MET A 31 -4.23 12.23 -13.14
CA MET A 31 -3.98 12.40 -11.70
C MET A 31 -3.65 11.08 -11.05
N MET A 32 -2.74 11.12 -10.07
CA MET A 32 -2.20 9.92 -9.43
C MET A 32 -2.29 10.01 -7.92
N TYR A 33 -2.17 8.86 -7.27
CA TYR A 33 -2.10 8.74 -5.82
C TYR A 33 -1.09 7.67 -5.42
N VAL A 34 -0.18 8.03 -4.53
CA VAL A 34 0.80 7.10 -3.96
C VAL A 34 0.42 6.79 -2.53
N GLY A 35 0.33 5.52 -2.20
CA GLY A 35 0.00 5.08 -0.85
C GLY A 35 0.63 3.74 -0.51
N LYS A 36 0.32 3.26 0.67
CA LYS A 36 0.70 1.91 1.10
C LYS A 36 -0.52 1.17 1.61
N LYS A 37 -0.47 -0.15 1.53
CA LYS A 37 -1.54 -1.03 2.01
C LYS A 37 -0.93 -2.20 2.75
N LEU A 38 -1.49 -2.53 3.90
CA LEU A 38 -1.13 -3.77 4.59
C LEU A 38 -1.66 -4.96 3.80
N ALA A 39 -0.81 -5.97 3.62
CA ALA A 39 -1.20 -7.20 2.97
C ALA A 39 -2.01 -8.09 3.93
N ARG A 40 -1.74 -7.97 5.22
CA ARG A 40 -2.37 -8.81 6.25
C ARG A 40 -2.75 -7.96 7.45
N PHE A 41 -3.87 -8.33 8.07
CA PHE A 41 -4.33 -7.71 9.32
C PHE A 41 -4.01 -8.62 10.49
N LYS A 42 -3.65 -8.01 11.65
CA LYS A 42 -3.54 -8.73 12.91
C LYS A 42 -4.93 -9.07 13.43
N VAL A 43 -5.10 -10.31 13.91
CA VAL A 43 -6.35 -10.79 14.48
C VAL A 43 -6.06 -11.35 15.87
N THR A 44 -6.86 -10.94 16.86
CA THR A 44 -6.82 -11.50 18.21
C THR A 44 -7.98 -12.49 18.35
N LYS A 45 -7.67 -13.74 18.63
CA LYS A 45 -8.67 -14.78 18.84
C LYS A 45 -8.88 -15.04 20.33
N GLN A 46 -10.08 -15.52 20.69
CA GLN A 46 -10.38 -15.89 22.06
C GLN A 46 -9.42 -16.97 22.55
N PRO A 47 -9.13 -17.03 23.85
CA PRO A 47 -8.28 -18.09 24.41
C PRO A 47 -8.86 -19.48 24.12
N LEU A 48 -7.97 -20.45 23.95
CA LEU A 48 -8.40 -21.85 23.89
C LEU A 48 -9.00 -22.25 25.24
N LYS A 49 -9.90 -23.26 25.20
CA LYS A 49 -10.52 -23.78 26.44
C LYS A 49 -9.44 -24.16 27.45
N GLY A 50 -9.58 -23.64 28.68
CA GLY A 50 -8.64 -23.85 29.75
C GLY A 50 -7.41 -22.95 29.72
N LYS A 51 -7.32 -22.03 28.76
CA LYS A 51 -6.24 -21.04 28.67
C LYS A 51 -6.77 -19.66 28.95
N THR A 52 -5.91 -18.79 29.49
CA THR A 52 -6.29 -17.39 29.79
C THR A 52 -5.73 -16.39 28.79
N LYS A 53 -4.68 -16.76 28.07
CA LYS A 53 -4.02 -15.88 27.13
C LYS A 53 -4.71 -15.89 25.76
N LYS A 54 -5.05 -14.70 25.25
CA LYS A 54 -5.61 -14.57 23.90
C LYS A 54 -4.57 -14.95 22.85
N ARG A 55 -5.04 -15.61 21.79
CA ARG A 55 -4.19 -16.01 20.67
C ARG A 55 -4.12 -14.87 19.66
N ARG A 56 -2.96 -14.70 19.05
CA ARG A 56 -2.76 -13.76 17.96
C ARG A 56 -2.52 -14.51 16.66
N SER A 57 -3.10 -14.01 15.59
CA SER A 57 -2.88 -14.52 14.25
C SER A 57 -3.01 -13.39 13.24
N THR A 58 -2.82 -13.69 11.96
CA THR A 58 -3.03 -12.73 10.88
C THR A 58 -4.00 -13.31 9.86
N LYS A 59 -4.64 -12.43 9.11
CA LYS A 59 -5.49 -12.81 7.98
C LYS A 59 -5.18 -11.89 6.81
N GLU A 60 -5.49 -12.33 5.59
CA GLU A 60 -5.38 -11.49 4.40
C GLU A 60 -6.23 -10.23 4.60
N SER A 61 -5.70 -9.08 4.20
CA SER A 61 -6.42 -7.82 4.25
C SER A 61 -7.41 -7.69 3.07
N ASP A 62 -8.11 -6.57 3.02
CA ASP A 62 -9.03 -6.23 1.94
C ASP A 62 -8.32 -5.58 0.73
N TRP A 63 -7.05 -5.91 0.51
CA TRP A 63 -6.23 -5.25 -0.51
C TRP A 63 -6.80 -5.39 -1.93
N ARG A 64 -7.51 -6.47 -2.22
CA ARG A 64 -8.05 -6.72 -3.57
C ARG A 64 -9.04 -5.64 -4.00
N ASP A 65 -9.83 -5.13 -3.06
CA ASP A 65 -10.87 -4.14 -3.32
C ASP A 65 -10.49 -2.73 -2.87
N TYR A 66 -9.23 -2.53 -2.51
CA TYR A 66 -8.76 -1.28 -1.90
C TYR A 66 -8.46 -0.21 -2.96
N TRP A 67 -8.96 1.00 -2.72
CA TRP A 67 -8.81 2.16 -3.61
C TRP A 67 -8.14 3.36 -2.94
N GLY A 68 -7.32 3.12 -1.93
CA GLY A 68 -6.61 4.17 -1.23
C GLY A 68 -7.41 4.79 -0.09
N SER A 69 -6.80 5.76 0.57
CA SER A 69 -7.41 6.48 1.70
C SER A 69 -7.84 7.91 1.35
N SER A 70 -7.62 8.37 0.13
CA SER A 70 -8.03 9.69 -0.30
C SER A 70 -9.52 9.73 -0.64
N ASP A 71 -10.26 10.61 0.02
CA ASP A 71 -11.69 10.78 -0.25
C ASP A 71 -11.95 11.30 -1.67
N ARG A 72 -11.09 12.20 -2.16
CA ARG A 72 -11.19 12.72 -3.53
C ARG A 72 -10.98 11.61 -4.56
N LEU A 73 -9.98 10.77 -4.35
CA LEU A 73 -9.73 9.65 -5.26
C LEU A 73 -10.91 8.68 -5.26
N LYS A 74 -11.40 8.30 -4.10
CA LYS A 74 -12.54 7.38 -3.98
C LYS A 74 -13.80 7.94 -4.63
N ALA A 75 -14.04 9.24 -4.47
CA ALA A 75 -15.18 9.91 -5.12
C ALA A 75 -15.05 9.87 -6.65
N ASP A 76 -13.84 10.08 -7.17
CA ASP A 76 -13.61 10.02 -8.62
C ASP A 76 -13.74 8.59 -9.15
N VAL A 77 -13.29 7.57 -8.41
CA VAL A 77 -13.47 6.16 -8.80
C VAL A 77 -14.96 5.82 -8.88
N GLU A 78 -15.74 6.27 -7.91
CA GLU A 78 -17.19 6.04 -7.92
C GLU A 78 -17.88 6.78 -9.08
N ARG A 79 -17.50 8.03 -9.30
CA ARG A 79 -18.11 8.89 -10.33
C ARG A 79 -17.75 8.45 -11.76
N LEU A 80 -16.49 8.11 -11.98
CA LEU A 80 -15.97 7.82 -13.33
C LEU A 80 -15.98 6.32 -13.65
N GLY A 81 -16.04 5.47 -12.64
CA GLY A 81 -15.96 4.02 -12.76
C GLY A 81 -14.54 3.48 -12.65
N PRO A 82 -14.36 2.29 -12.02
CA PRO A 82 -13.04 1.71 -11.82
C PRO A 82 -12.25 1.44 -13.11
N ASP A 83 -12.95 1.22 -14.23
CA ASP A 83 -12.33 0.95 -15.53
C ASP A 83 -11.48 2.11 -16.04
N ASN A 84 -11.70 3.31 -15.52
CA ASN A 84 -10.95 4.50 -15.89
C ASN A 84 -9.69 4.71 -15.03
N PHE A 85 -9.37 3.74 -14.18
CA PHE A 85 -8.24 3.81 -13.27
C PHE A 85 -7.36 2.58 -13.42
N THR A 86 -6.06 2.76 -13.11
CA THR A 86 -5.14 1.64 -12.94
C THR A 86 -4.61 1.64 -11.51
N ARG A 87 -4.39 0.43 -10.97
CA ARG A 87 -3.74 0.23 -9.68
C ARG A 87 -2.49 -0.58 -9.89
N GLU A 88 -1.35 -0.01 -9.53
CA GLU A 88 -0.05 -0.63 -9.73
C GLU A 88 0.67 -0.78 -8.42
N VAL A 89 1.29 -1.94 -8.20
CA VAL A 89 2.20 -2.11 -7.07
C VAL A 89 3.58 -1.62 -7.49
N LEU A 90 4.14 -0.72 -6.70
CA LEU A 90 5.49 -0.21 -6.90
C LEU A 90 6.53 -1.05 -6.16
N HIS A 91 6.22 -1.44 -4.93
CA HIS A 91 7.12 -2.21 -4.07
C HIS A 91 6.34 -3.19 -3.21
N PHE A 92 6.72 -4.47 -3.25
CA PHE A 92 6.28 -5.44 -2.25
C PHE A 92 7.26 -5.39 -1.08
N CYS A 93 6.74 -5.29 0.14
CA CYS A 93 7.55 -5.03 1.32
C CYS A 93 7.42 -6.13 2.37
N PRO A 94 8.53 -6.60 2.96
CA PRO A 94 8.49 -7.64 3.97
C PRO A 94 8.12 -7.12 5.37
N SER A 95 7.98 -5.81 5.53
CA SER A 95 7.56 -5.21 6.80
C SER A 95 6.85 -3.89 6.59
N LYS A 96 6.10 -3.47 7.62
CA LYS A 96 5.44 -2.15 7.64
C LYS A 96 6.43 -1.00 7.59
N GLY A 97 7.56 -1.15 8.29
CA GLY A 97 8.60 -0.11 8.34
C GLY A 97 9.20 0.16 6.97
N ILE A 98 9.50 -0.90 6.23
CA ILE A 98 10.02 -0.78 4.85
C ILE A 98 8.97 -0.14 3.95
N ALA A 99 7.71 -0.54 4.07
CA ALA A 99 6.63 0.06 3.29
C ALA A 99 6.48 1.55 3.60
N SER A 100 6.54 1.94 4.87
CA SER A 100 6.46 3.35 5.25
C SER A 100 7.60 4.16 4.67
N TYR A 101 8.81 3.62 4.70
CA TYR A 101 9.97 4.30 4.11
C TYR A 101 9.81 4.47 2.60
N LEU A 102 9.47 3.39 1.90
CA LEU A 102 9.37 3.43 0.44
C LEU A 102 8.17 4.26 -0.03
N GLU A 103 7.07 4.27 0.72
CA GLU A 103 5.94 5.16 0.43
C GLU A 103 6.38 6.62 0.51
N ALA A 104 7.04 7.01 1.60
CA ALA A 104 7.53 8.37 1.78
C ALA A 104 8.55 8.74 0.69
N ARG A 105 9.46 7.83 0.39
CA ARG A 105 10.46 8.04 -0.65
C ARG A 105 9.81 8.30 -2.02
N GLU A 106 8.85 7.49 -2.40
CA GLU A 106 8.10 7.68 -3.64
C GLU A 106 7.36 9.01 -3.65
N GLN A 107 6.72 9.37 -2.54
CA GLN A 107 5.98 10.62 -2.43
C GLN A 107 6.90 11.84 -2.55
N PHE A 108 8.06 11.81 -1.92
CA PHE A 108 9.04 12.90 -2.01
C PHE A 108 9.69 12.97 -3.40
N GLU A 109 10.10 11.85 -3.96
CA GLU A 109 10.71 11.81 -5.29
C GLU A 109 9.76 12.31 -6.37
N ARG A 110 8.47 11.99 -6.25
CA ARG A 110 7.43 12.44 -7.18
C ARG A 110 6.91 13.83 -6.89
N ARG A 111 7.32 14.43 -5.77
CA ARG A 111 6.92 15.77 -5.33
C ARG A 111 5.39 15.92 -5.28
N VAL A 112 4.72 14.95 -4.66
CA VAL A 112 3.25 14.86 -4.69
C VAL A 112 2.56 16.06 -4.05
N LEU A 113 3.21 16.77 -3.12
CA LEU A 113 2.65 17.97 -2.49
C LEU A 113 3.03 19.25 -3.24
N GLU A 114 3.89 19.17 -4.24
CA GLU A 114 4.40 20.34 -4.98
C GLU A 114 3.76 20.50 -6.35
N THR A 115 2.88 19.55 -6.74
CA THR A 115 2.21 19.58 -8.05
C THR A 115 0.72 19.34 -7.86
N ASP A 116 -0.06 19.71 -8.90
CA ASP A 116 -1.50 19.44 -8.93
C ASP A 116 -1.82 18.08 -9.57
N ASP A 117 -0.80 17.26 -9.84
CA ASP A 117 -0.97 16.00 -10.55
C ASP A 117 -1.30 14.83 -9.62
N TYR A 118 -1.35 15.04 -8.31
CA TYR A 118 -1.58 13.99 -7.33
C TYR A 118 -2.75 14.32 -6.41
N TYR A 119 -3.49 13.26 -6.05
CA TYR A 119 -4.53 13.36 -5.02
C TYR A 119 -3.95 13.51 -3.61
N ASN A 120 -2.66 13.19 -3.44
CA ASN A 120 -2.01 13.23 -2.12
C ASN A 120 -2.05 14.66 -1.54
N GLY A 121 -2.59 14.79 -0.34
CA GLY A 121 -2.66 16.06 0.37
C GLY A 121 -1.76 16.14 1.59
N ILE A 122 -1.09 15.04 1.95
CA ILE A 122 -0.24 14.97 3.13
C ILE A 122 0.79 13.86 2.92
N ILE A 123 2.00 14.10 3.45
CA ILE A 123 2.99 13.04 3.65
C ILE A 123 3.14 12.86 5.15
N ASN A 124 2.67 11.72 5.65
CA ASN A 124 2.71 11.42 7.08
C ASN A 124 3.61 10.21 7.29
N VAL A 125 4.80 10.44 7.84
CA VAL A 125 5.78 9.39 7.96
C VAL A 125 6.49 9.44 9.32
N ARG A 126 6.63 8.27 9.92
CA ARG A 126 7.45 8.06 11.12
C ARG A 126 8.27 6.80 10.88
N ILE A 127 9.58 6.96 10.72
CA ILE A 127 10.47 5.87 10.34
C ILE A 127 11.66 5.83 11.28
N GLY A 128 11.90 4.63 11.85
CA GLY A 128 13.13 4.32 12.57
C GLY A 128 14.07 3.52 11.68
N GLY A 129 15.37 3.75 11.81
CA GLY A 129 16.36 2.95 11.12
C GLY A 129 16.54 1.58 11.80
N SER A 130 16.65 0.53 11.00
CA SER A 130 16.97 -0.81 11.48
C SER A 130 17.91 -1.47 10.49
N ASN A 131 18.60 -2.51 10.94
CA ASN A 131 19.50 -3.26 10.07
C ASN A 131 18.74 -3.92 8.92
N ILE A 132 17.57 -4.48 9.21
CA ILE A 132 16.71 -5.11 8.19
C ILE A 132 16.30 -4.09 7.13
N LEU A 133 15.89 -2.89 7.55
CA LEU A 133 15.53 -1.82 6.64
C LEU A 133 16.73 -1.42 5.77
N LYS A 134 17.90 -1.21 6.37
CA LYS A 134 19.11 -0.85 5.64
C LYS A 134 19.52 -1.91 4.62
N GLU A 135 19.48 -3.18 5.02
CA GLU A 135 19.83 -4.29 4.14
C GLU A 135 18.88 -4.36 2.94
N HIS A 136 17.59 -4.24 3.19
CA HIS A 136 16.59 -4.24 2.11
C HIS A 136 16.81 -3.07 1.15
N LEU A 137 17.02 -1.86 1.68
CA LEU A 137 17.19 -0.66 0.86
C LEU A 137 18.47 -0.66 0.04
N ARG A 138 19.52 -1.33 0.52
CA ARG A 138 20.76 -1.49 -0.26
C ARG A 138 20.58 -2.43 -1.45
N SER A 139 19.60 -3.34 -1.38
CA SER A 139 19.33 -4.31 -2.44
C SER A 139 18.49 -3.72 -3.58
N ILE A 140 17.83 -2.59 -3.36
CA ILE A 140 17.04 -1.90 -4.40
C ILE A 140 17.80 -0.68 -4.94
N LYS A 141 17.53 -0.36 -6.18
CA LYS A 141 18.17 0.78 -6.85
C LYS A 141 17.22 1.95 -7.01
#